data_846d13a6d3df9cdb1c20c48727191e6f
#
_entry.id   846d13a6d3df9cdb1c20c48727191e6f
#
_cell.length_a   1.000
_cell.length_b   1.000
_cell.length_c   1.000
_cell.angle_alpha   90.00
_cell.angle_beta   90.00
_cell.angle_gamma   90.00
#
_symmetry.space_group_name_H-M   'P 1'
#
loop_
_entity.id
_entity.type
_entity.pdbx_description
1 polymer ?
#
loop_
_entity_poly.entity_id
_entity_poly.type
_entity_poly.pdbx_seq_one_letter_code
_entity_poly.pdbx_strand_id
1 'polypeptide(L)'
;MKIFSHFFIIFIFLSVANTSLVAITEAEIRDKEFQAILMFRQGKNKEVINLLQEIINTSDKNDKKVQTYIKETYYWLGKTYIRCNDFNAAKRNLEFYIANFKNFGENYEDAYYENAMMYYTEKKYQTAIDLFVKFLNEFPESTISAKVCYQIGEALYELSLYDDSLIYFKTVTDNYPTSNYYEAASFRVKLIESRKNELVLQNLLKWSQEQFLASRDSFIKKEQEANDTIRMLEDKIKILENKITLKENTIEFNYEQNKILESREELLKRKEIILKLIEKELLKSSK
;
A
#
# COMPACT_ATOMS: atom_id res chain seq x y z
N MET A 1 75.10 -8.97 -54.78
CA MET A 1 73.65 -9.38 -54.79
C MET A 1 73.01 -8.91 -53.52
N LYS A 2 72.22 -7.88 -53.60
CA LYS A 2 71.58 -7.21 -52.46
C LYS A 2 70.16 -7.67 -52.40
N ILE A 3 69.82 -8.31 -51.27
CA ILE A 3 68.44 -8.70 -50.98
C ILE A 3 67.79 -7.52 -50.21
N PHE A 4 66.89 -6.84 -50.87
CA PHE A 4 66.05 -5.82 -50.22
C PHE A 4 64.88 -6.49 -49.45
N SER A 5 65.00 -6.43 -48.14
CA SER A 5 63.90 -6.82 -47.26
C SER A 5 62.89 -5.69 -47.25
N HIS A 6 61.68 -5.95 -47.73
CA HIS A 6 60.55 -5.05 -47.62
C HIS A 6 59.88 -5.22 -46.23
N PHE A 7 60.15 -4.28 -45.35
CA PHE A 7 59.35 -4.14 -44.12
C PHE A 7 58.00 -3.56 -44.50
N PHE A 8 56.98 -4.42 -44.54
CA PHE A 8 55.59 -3.99 -44.63
C PHE A 8 55.14 -3.66 -43.24
N ILE A 9 55.18 -2.36 -42.88
CA ILE A 9 54.61 -1.87 -41.64
C ILE A 9 53.12 -1.83 -41.86
N ILE A 10 52.41 -2.86 -41.35
CA ILE A 10 50.97 -2.85 -41.23
C ILE A 10 50.63 -1.89 -40.05
N PHE A 11 50.28 -0.65 -40.40
CA PHE A 11 49.65 0.26 -39.47
C PHE A 11 48.21 -0.26 -39.22
N ILE A 12 48.07 -1.11 -38.18
CA ILE A 12 46.75 -1.41 -37.66
C ILE A 12 46.27 -0.13 -36.97
N PHE A 13 45.48 0.62 -37.70
CA PHE A 13 44.61 1.63 -37.09
C PHE A 13 43.63 0.86 -36.18
N LEU A 14 44.02 0.66 -34.93
CA LEU A 14 43.04 0.45 -33.87
C LEU A 14 42.22 1.75 -33.79
N SER A 15 41.17 1.82 -34.59
CA SER A 15 40.06 2.72 -34.28
C SER A 15 39.49 2.22 -32.98
N VAL A 16 40.03 2.72 -31.85
CA VAL A 16 39.30 2.76 -30.60
C VAL A 16 38.08 3.55 -30.96
N ALA A 17 36.99 2.84 -31.24
CA ALA A 17 35.69 3.46 -31.25
C ALA A 17 35.50 4.03 -29.83
N ASN A 18 35.89 5.29 -29.68
CA ASN A 18 35.36 6.12 -28.62
C ASN A 18 33.85 6.14 -28.86
N THR A 19 33.16 5.14 -28.36
CA THR A 19 31.76 5.29 -28.05
C THR A 19 31.75 6.31 -26.95
N SER A 20 31.87 7.60 -27.33
CA SER A 20 31.43 8.67 -26.50
C SER A 20 30.00 8.27 -26.16
N LEU A 21 29.78 7.86 -24.91
CA LEU A 21 28.44 7.64 -24.38
C LEU A 21 27.73 8.95 -24.66
N VAL A 22 26.91 8.99 -25.74
CA VAL A 22 26.15 10.19 -26.07
C VAL A 22 25.23 10.39 -24.86
N ALA A 23 25.48 11.46 -24.13
CA ALA A 23 24.69 11.77 -22.97
C ALA A 23 23.23 11.87 -23.41
N ILE A 24 22.36 11.09 -22.74
CA ILE A 24 20.94 11.06 -23.04
C ILE A 24 20.35 12.48 -22.89
N THR A 25 19.55 12.89 -23.84
CA THR A 25 18.90 14.21 -23.83
C THR A 25 17.67 14.23 -22.91
N GLU A 26 17.26 15.41 -22.46
CA GLU A 26 16.02 15.60 -21.71
C GLU A 26 14.81 14.98 -22.43
N ALA A 27 14.68 15.23 -23.73
CA ALA A 27 13.57 14.71 -24.53
C ALA A 27 13.55 13.18 -24.56
N GLU A 28 14.70 12.54 -24.69
CA GLU A 28 14.82 11.08 -24.64
C GLU A 28 14.52 10.51 -23.25
N ILE A 29 14.94 11.19 -22.17
CA ILE A 29 14.61 10.79 -20.81
C ILE A 29 13.08 10.79 -20.63
N ARG A 30 12.40 11.89 -21.00
CA ARG A 30 10.95 12.02 -20.88
C ARG A 30 10.19 10.98 -21.71
N ASP A 31 10.65 10.71 -22.94
CA ASP A 31 10.02 9.69 -23.78
C ASP A 31 10.17 8.28 -23.17
N LYS A 32 11.36 7.93 -22.72
CA LYS A 32 11.62 6.64 -22.05
C LYS A 32 10.84 6.51 -20.73
N GLU A 33 10.76 7.57 -19.92
CA GLU A 33 9.94 7.57 -18.71
C GLU A 33 8.45 7.37 -19.04
N PHE A 34 7.95 8.04 -20.04
CA PHE A 34 6.57 7.85 -20.50
C PHE A 34 6.32 6.41 -20.97
N GLN A 35 7.23 5.83 -21.75
CA GLN A 35 7.17 4.43 -22.16
C GLN A 35 7.19 3.49 -20.94
N ALA A 36 8.07 3.75 -19.97
CA ALA A 36 8.14 2.97 -18.74
C ALA A 36 6.82 3.01 -17.94
N ILE A 37 6.18 4.18 -17.85
CA ILE A 37 4.88 4.35 -17.20
C ILE A 37 3.80 3.53 -17.92
N LEU A 38 3.78 3.52 -19.25
CA LEU A 38 2.85 2.71 -20.02
C LEU A 38 3.08 1.21 -19.79
N MET A 39 4.34 0.77 -19.81
CA MET A 39 4.72 -0.62 -19.51
C MET A 39 4.38 -1.01 -18.06
N PHE A 40 4.57 -0.10 -17.10
CA PHE A 40 4.18 -0.31 -15.71
C PHE A 40 2.67 -0.58 -15.58
N ARG A 41 1.84 0.19 -16.29
CA ARG A 41 0.38 -0.04 -16.33
C ARG A 41 0.01 -1.38 -16.95
N GLN A 42 0.81 -1.88 -17.88
CA GLN A 42 0.64 -3.20 -18.50
C GLN A 42 1.19 -4.37 -17.64
N GLY A 43 1.82 -4.08 -16.51
CA GLY A 43 2.42 -5.10 -15.64
C GLY A 43 3.76 -5.64 -16.12
N LYS A 44 4.40 -5.04 -17.12
CA LYS A 44 5.69 -5.42 -17.70
C LYS A 44 6.86 -4.94 -16.83
N ASN A 45 6.89 -5.39 -15.58
CA ASN A 45 7.78 -4.83 -14.56
C ASN A 45 9.27 -4.99 -14.90
N LYS A 46 9.67 -6.10 -15.54
CA LYS A 46 11.09 -6.33 -15.92
C LYS A 46 11.55 -5.32 -16.97
N GLU A 47 10.73 -5.09 -17.98
CA GLU A 47 11.00 -4.12 -19.04
C GLU A 47 11.06 -2.70 -18.48
N VAL A 48 10.18 -2.37 -17.54
CA VAL A 48 10.21 -1.06 -16.83
C VAL A 48 11.53 -0.88 -16.11
N ILE A 49 11.96 -1.87 -15.32
CA ILE A 49 13.22 -1.80 -14.57
C ILE A 49 14.39 -1.59 -15.53
N ASN A 50 14.46 -2.38 -16.60
CA ASN A 50 15.55 -2.29 -17.58
C ASN A 50 15.60 -0.90 -18.23
N LEU A 51 14.44 -0.37 -18.65
CA LEU A 51 14.36 0.93 -19.32
C LEU A 51 14.73 2.08 -18.38
N LEU A 52 14.24 2.06 -17.15
CA LEU A 52 14.54 3.09 -16.16
C LEU A 52 16.00 3.00 -15.66
N GLN A 53 16.57 1.80 -15.54
CA GLN A 53 17.99 1.64 -15.23
C GLN A 53 18.89 2.12 -16.39
N GLU A 54 18.47 1.90 -17.63
CA GLU A 54 19.17 2.45 -18.79
C GLU A 54 19.26 3.98 -18.71
N ILE A 55 18.17 4.67 -18.38
CA ILE A 55 18.16 6.13 -18.18
C ILE A 55 19.23 6.54 -17.15
N ILE A 56 19.25 5.90 -15.97
CA ILE A 56 20.21 6.24 -14.92
C ILE A 56 21.66 5.97 -15.34
N ASN A 57 21.89 4.86 -16.07
CA ASN A 57 23.24 4.44 -16.46
C ASN A 57 23.80 5.27 -17.62
N THR A 58 22.95 5.81 -18.49
CA THR A 58 23.36 6.65 -19.63
C THR A 58 23.37 8.14 -19.29
N SER A 59 22.84 8.51 -18.13
CA SER A 59 22.81 9.91 -17.67
C SER A 59 24.12 10.34 -17.05
N ASP A 60 24.56 11.58 -17.38
CA ASP A 60 25.73 12.18 -16.72
C ASP A 60 25.40 12.54 -15.27
N LYS A 61 26.02 11.82 -14.34
CA LYS A 61 25.80 12.02 -12.89
C LYS A 61 26.35 13.36 -12.36
N ASN A 62 27.21 14.02 -13.11
CA ASN A 62 27.79 15.30 -12.72
C ASN A 62 27.01 16.50 -13.26
N ASP A 63 26.14 16.29 -14.24
CA ASP A 63 25.28 17.34 -14.77
C ASP A 63 24.03 17.54 -13.88
N LYS A 64 23.98 18.68 -13.16
CA LYS A 64 22.86 19.04 -12.29
C LYS A 64 21.52 19.12 -13.03
N LYS A 65 21.53 19.51 -14.32
CA LYS A 65 20.32 19.56 -15.13
C LYS A 65 19.80 18.15 -15.39
N VAL A 66 20.67 17.24 -15.79
CA VAL A 66 20.34 15.84 -16.01
C VAL A 66 19.78 15.22 -14.74
N GLN A 67 20.39 15.50 -13.57
CA GLN A 67 19.86 15.03 -12.27
C GLN A 67 18.42 15.52 -12.02
N THR A 68 18.08 16.72 -12.48
CA THR A 68 16.72 17.25 -12.37
C THR A 68 15.74 16.50 -13.28
N TYR A 69 16.17 16.02 -14.42
CA TYR A 69 15.31 15.30 -15.36
C TYR A 69 15.08 13.84 -14.95
N ILE A 70 16.09 13.15 -14.39
CA ILE A 70 15.98 11.74 -13.99
C ILE A 70 15.31 11.54 -12.62
N LYS A 71 14.87 12.60 -11.95
CA LYS A 71 14.27 12.50 -10.62
C LYS A 71 13.10 11.49 -10.57
N GLU A 72 12.18 11.58 -11.51
CA GLU A 72 10.99 10.73 -11.55
C GLU A 72 11.33 9.26 -11.88
N THR A 73 12.46 9.01 -12.54
CA THR A 73 12.99 7.67 -12.80
C THR A 73 13.19 6.89 -11.50
N TYR A 74 13.71 7.54 -10.45
CA TYR A 74 13.91 6.88 -9.14
C TYR A 74 12.58 6.55 -8.46
N TYR A 75 11.58 7.43 -8.55
CA TYR A 75 10.24 7.16 -8.03
C TYR A 75 9.61 5.93 -8.72
N TRP A 76 9.63 5.91 -10.04
CA TRP A 76 9.05 4.80 -10.82
C TRP A 76 9.80 3.48 -10.63
N LEU A 77 11.12 3.53 -10.48
CA LEU A 77 11.92 2.35 -10.10
C LEU A 77 11.49 1.84 -8.72
N GLY A 78 11.42 2.70 -7.74
CA GLY A 78 10.98 2.32 -6.39
C GLY A 78 9.62 1.64 -6.40
N LYS A 79 8.65 2.26 -7.08
CA LYS A 79 7.28 1.73 -7.23
C LYS A 79 7.23 0.40 -7.98
N THR A 80 8.08 0.23 -9.00
CA THR A 80 8.16 -1.02 -9.76
C THR A 80 8.78 -2.14 -8.93
N TYR A 81 9.82 -1.84 -8.15
CA TYR A 81 10.44 -2.82 -7.25
C TYR A 81 9.50 -3.28 -6.14
N ILE A 82 8.62 -2.40 -5.60
CA ILE A 82 7.55 -2.82 -4.67
C ILE A 82 6.67 -3.89 -5.32
N ARG A 83 6.25 -3.70 -6.57
CA ARG A 83 5.43 -4.67 -7.30
C ARG A 83 6.15 -6.00 -7.58
N CYS A 84 7.48 -5.97 -7.62
CA CYS A 84 8.31 -7.18 -7.76
C CYS A 84 8.67 -7.82 -6.42
N ASN A 85 8.24 -7.25 -5.29
CA ASN A 85 8.62 -7.63 -3.92
C ASN A 85 10.14 -7.51 -3.65
N ASP A 86 10.88 -6.73 -4.45
CA ASP A 86 12.27 -6.36 -4.16
C ASP A 86 12.29 -5.09 -3.28
N PHE A 87 11.98 -5.28 -2.01
CA PHE A 87 11.86 -4.16 -1.06
C PHE A 87 13.20 -3.47 -0.79
N ASN A 88 14.32 -4.16 -0.95
CA ASN A 88 15.64 -3.55 -0.79
C ASN A 88 15.96 -2.57 -1.92
N ALA A 89 15.66 -2.93 -3.15
CA ALA A 89 15.82 -2.03 -4.29
C ALA A 89 14.79 -0.89 -4.25
N ALA A 90 13.54 -1.18 -3.89
CA ALA A 90 12.49 -0.19 -3.71
C ALA A 90 12.90 0.88 -2.70
N LYS A 91 13.35 0.45 -1.51
CA LYS A 91 13.82 1.34 -0.44
C LYS A 91 14.92 2.29 -0.94
N ARG A 92 15.99 1.75 -1.56
CA ARG A 92 17.10 2.59 -2.05
C ARG A 92 16.64 3.68 -3.00
N ASN A 93 15.73 3.34 -3.91
CA ASN A 93 15.25 4.30 -4.92
C ASN A 93 14.30 5.35 -4.33
N LEU A 94 13.34 4.93 -3.49
CA LEU A 94 12.40 5.86 -2.86
C LEU A 94 13.08 6.78 -1.84
N GLU A 95 13.97 6.24 -0.99
CA GLU A 95 14.72 7.06 -0.03
C GLU A 95 15.64 8.06 -0.75
N PHE A 96 16.29 7.63 -1.84
CA PHE A 96 17.08 8.53 -2.67
C PHE A 96 16.22 9.66 -3.26
N TYR A 97 15.05 9.32 -3.81
CA TYR A 97 14.10 10.30 -4.34
C TYR A 97 13.65 11.29 -3.26
N ILE A 98 13.20 10.80 -2.12
CA ILE A 98 12.73 11.61 -0.99
C ILE A 98 13.84 12.53 -0.47
N ALA A 99 15.07 12.04 -0.34
CA ALA A 99 16.18 12.80 0.20
C ALA A 99 16.65 13.95 -0.74
N ASN A 100 16.56 13.75 -2.05
CA ASN A 100 17.18 14.65 -3.01
C ASN A 100 16.19 15.58 -3.75
N PHE A 101 14.89 15.28 -3.75
CA PHE A 101 13.92 15.98 -4.60
C PHE A 101 12.73 16.59 -3.85
N LYS A 102 12.92 16.93 -2.58
CA LYS A 102 11.89 17.44 -1.65
C LYS A 102 11.00 18.55 -2.25
N ASN A 103 11.55 19.50 -3.01
CA ASN A 103 10.81 20.66 -3.50
C ASN A 103 10.56 20.65 -5.02
N PHE A 104 10.96 19.58 -5.70
CA PHE A 104 10.98 19.55 -7.17
C PHE A 104 10.36 18.28 -7.75
N GLY A 105 10.13 17.26 -6.93
CA GLY A 105 9.57 15.97 -7.35
C GLY A 105 8.07 16.08 -7.53
N GLU A 106 7.57 15.74 -8.72
CA GLU A 106 6.13 15.75 -9.02
C GLU A 106 5.39 14.68 -8.19
N ASN A 107 6.08 13.56 -7.89
CA ASN A 107 5.54 12.45 -7.11
C ASN A 107 6.06 12.42 -5.66
N TYR A 108 6.42 13.60 -5.08
CA TYR A 108 7.08 13.64 -3.79
C TYR A 108 6.19 13.11 -2.65
N GLU A 109 4.92 13.54 -2.59
CA GLU A 109 3.94 13.01 -1.64
C GLU A 109 3.69 11.50 -1.87
N ASP A 110 3.51 11.11 -3.12
CA ASP A 110 3.32 9.70 -3.47
C ASP A 110 4.52 8.83 -3.08
N ALA A 111 5.75 9.34 -3.22
CA ALA A 111 6.95 8.62 -2.81
C ALA A 111 7.00 8.36 -1.30
N TYR A 112 6.60 9.33 -0.48
CA TYR A 112 6.45 9.15 0.97
C TYR A 112 5.41 8.09 1.29
N TYR A 113 4.25 8.17 0.63
CA TYR A 113 3.18 7.19 0.79
C TYR A 113 3.64 5.77 0.38
N GLU A 114 4.23 5.62 -0.79
CA GLU A 114 4.70 4.32 -1.30
C GLU A 114 5.83 3.74 -0.43
N ASN A 115 6.70 4.58 0.13
CA ASN A 115 7.71 4.14 1.08
C ASN A 115 7.08 3.54 2.34
N ALA A 116 6.05 4.18 2.89
CA ALA A 116 5.31 3.65 4.03
C ALA A 116 4.55 2.35 3.66
N MET A 117 3.88 2.33 2.50
CA MET A 117 3.19 1.15 1.98
C MET A 117 4.11 -0.04 1.73
N MET A 118 5.35 0.19 1.35
CA MET A 118 6.35 -0.87 1.22
C MET A 118 6.54 -1.61 2.55
N TYR A 119 6.71 -0.87 3.66
CA TYR A 119 6.85 -1.48 5.00
C TYR A 119 5.55 -2.16 5.44
N TYR A 120 4.40 -1.60 5.09
CA TYR A 120 3.11 -2.26 5.33
C TYR A 120 3.04 -3.63 4.61
N THR A 121 3.45 -3.68 3.35
CA THR A 121 3.47 -4.90 2.54
C THR A 121 4.45 -5.96 3.10
N GLU A 122 5.58 -5.51 3.65
CA GLU A 122 6.53 -6.36 4.38
C GLU A 122 5.99 -6.80 5.77
N LYS A 123 4.78 -6.40 6.17
CA LYS A 123 4.19 -6.62 7.49
C LYS A 123 4.98 -5.98 8.64
N LYS A 124 5.81 -5.00 8.35
CA LYS A 124 6.52 -4.18 9.33
C LYS A 124 5.63 -3.00 9.75
N TYR A 125 4.47 -3.35 10.34
CA TYR A 125 3.37 -2.41 10.57
C TYR A 125 3.76 -1.20 11.42
N GLN A 126 4.58 -1.39 12.47
CA GLN A 126 5.02 -0.28 13.30
C GLN A 126 5.81 0.76 12.49
N THR A 127 6.76 0.31 11.69
CA THR A 127 7.55 1.21 10.82
C THR A 127 6.67 1.91 9.79
N ALA A 128 5.68 1.19 9.23
CA ALA A 128 4.72 1.78 8.30
C ALA A 128 3.90 2.90 8.97
N ILE A 129 3.42 2.67 10.20
CA ILE A 129 2.68 3.66 11.00
C ILE A 129 3.54 4.91 11.23
N ASP A 130 4.79 4.75 11.67
CA ASP A 130 5.70 5.86 11.93
C ASP A 130 5.91 6.72 10.67
N LEU A 131 6.05 6.08 9.51
CA LEU A 131 6.20 6.76 8.22
C LEU A 131 4.91 7.43 7.75
N PHE A 132 3.75 6.81 7.95
CA PHE A 132 2.46 7.42 7.64
C PHE A 132 2.16 8.61 8.53
N VAL A 133 2.47 8.54 9.83
CA VAL A 133 2.35 9.68 10.76
C VAL A 133 3.29 10.81 10.33
N LYS A 134 4.52 10.49 9.94
CA LYS A 134 5.44 11.47 9.36
C LYS A 134 4.89 12.11 8.09
N PHE A 135 4.23 11.33 7.22
CA PHE A 135 3.53 11.85 6.04
C PHE A 135 2.49 12.90 6.41
N LEU A 136 1.59 12.60 7.36
CA LEU A 136 0.55 13.53 7.79
C LEU A 136 1.10 14.83 8.37
N ASN A 137 2.25 14.77 9.06
CA ASN A 137 2.92 15.94 9.60
C ASN A 137 3.61 16.79 8.51
N GLU A 138 4.19 16.15 7.50
CA GLU A 138 4.89 16.83 6.40
C GLU A 138 3.90 17.43 5.38
N PHE A 139 2.74 16.79 5.19
CA PHE A 139 1.73 17.15 4.19
C PHE A 139 0.33 17.32 4.81
N PRO A 140 0.11 18.31 5.68
CA PRO A 140 -1.16 18.46 6.41
C PRO A 140 -2.34 18.73 5.47
N GLU A 141 -2.12 19.36 4.32
CA GLU A 141 -3.14 19.71 3.33
C GLU A 141 -3.24 18.68 2.18
N SER A 142 -2.63 17.50 2.33
CA SER A 142 -2.61 16.50 1.26
C SER A 142 -4.00 15.94 0.97
N THR A 143 -4.32 15.82 -0.30
CA THR A 143 -5.59 15.22 -0.76
C THR A 143 -5.70 13.72 -0.47
N ILE A 144 -4.59 13.06 -0.15
CA ILE A 144 -4.57 11.64 0.20
C ILE A 144 -4.54 11.39 1.70
N SER A 145 -4.69 12.41 2.55
CA SER A 145 -4.70 12.27 4.02
C SER A 145 -5.71 11.25 4.53
N ALA A 146 -6.91 11.22 3.93
CA ALA A 146 -7.92 10.20 4.25
C ALA A 146 -7.43 8.77 3.98
N LYS A 147 -6.74 8.57 2.86
CA LYS A 147 -6.12 7.29 2.48
C LYS A 147 -5.04 6.89 3.48
N VAL A 148 -4.19 7.84 3.88
CA VAL A 148 -3.12 7.61 4.84
C VAL A 148 -3.68 7.27 6.23
N CYS A 149 -4.66 8.01 6.73
CA CYS A 149 -5.34 7.69 7.99
C CYS A 149 -5.96 6.28 7.95
N TYR A 150 -6.61 5.92 6.85
CA TYR A 150 -7.15 4.58 6.68
C TYR A 150 -6.05 3.50 6.77
N GLN A 151 -4.90 3.71 6.13
CA GLN A 151 -3.78 2.75 6.18
C GLN A 151 -3.14 2.63 7.57
N ILE A 152 -3.06 3.73 8.33
CA ILE A 152 -2.64 3.68 9.73
C ILE A 152 -3.64 2.83 10.54
N GLY A 153 -4.94 3.06 10.34
CA GLY A 153 -5.98 2.26 10.97
C GLY A 153 -5.85 0.76 10.65
N GLU A 154 -5.62 0.40 9.39
CA GLU A 154 -5.38 -0.99 9.00
C GLU A 154 -4.10 -1.57 9.64
N ALA A 155 -2.99 -0.83 9.65
CA ALA A 155 -1.75 -1.29 10.25
C ALA A 155 -1.89 -1.52 11.77
N LEU A 156 -2.59 -0.63 12.48
CA LEU A 156 -2.90 -0.79 13.89
C LEU A 156 -3.84 -1.98 14.14
N TYR A 157 -4.80 -2.20 13.25
CA TYR A 157 -5.71 -3.34 13.30
C TYR A 157 -4.94 -4.67 13.18
N GLU A 158 -3.99 -4.76 12.24
CA GLU A 158 -3.12 -5.92 12.08
C GLU A 158 -2.23 -6.19 13.31
N LEU A 159 -1.86 -5.14 14.04
CA LEU A 159 -1.16 -5.23 15.32
C LEU A 159 -2.10 -5.57 16.49
N SER A 160 -3.40 -5.75 16.25
CA SER A 160 -4.43 -5.95 17.28
C SER A 160 -4.62 -4.76 18.23
N LEU A 161 -4.13 -3.58 17.87
CA LEU A 161 -4.30 -2.31 18.59
C LEU A 161 -5.63 -1.67 18.18
N TYR A 162 -6.73 -2.34 18.54
CA TYR A 162 -8.07 -2.00 18.03
C TYR A 162 -8.56 -0.63 18.48
N ASP A 163 -8.20 -0.18 19.68
CA ASP A 163 -8.61 1.13 20.19
C ASP A 163 -7.94 2.27 19.43
N ASP A 164 -6.63 2.14 19.17
CA ASP A 164 -5.89 3.11 18.38
C ASP A 164 -6.34 3.08 16.92
N SER A 165 -6.58 1.89 16.36
CA SER A 165 -7.13 1.69 15.02
C SER A 165 -8.48 2.41 14.85
N LEU A 166 -9.36 2.30 15.85
CA LEU A 166 -10.67 2.96 15.86
C LEU A 166 -10.56 4.48 15.75
N ILE A 167 -9.57 5.09 16.41
CA ILE A 167 -9.33 6.55 16.34
C ILE A 167 -9.07 6.97 14.89
N TYR A 168 -8.19 6.26 14.18
CA TYR A 168 -7.86 6.60 12.80
C TYR A 168 -9.00 6.35 11.83
N PHE A 169 -9.76 5.25 11.99
CA PHE A 169 -10.94 5.03 11.15
C PHE A 169 -12.04 6.08 11.41
N LYS A 170 -12.24 6.49 12.68
CA LYS A 170 -13.15 7.61 13.00
C LYS A 170 -12.64 8.94 12.43
N THR A 171 -11.33 9.18 12.44
CA THR A 171 -10.78 10.36 11.75
C THR A 171 -11.15 10.38 10.27
N VAL A 172 -11.18 9.23 9.60
CA VAL A 172 -11.63 9.17 8.19
C VAL A 172 -13.10 9.46 8.05
N THR A 173 -13.96 8.86 8.91
CA THR A 173 -15.41 9.08 8.82
C THR A 173 -15.83 10.49 9.19
N ASP A 174 -15.18 11.10 10.16
CA ASP A 174 -15.58 12.40 10.72
C ASP A 174 -15.02 13.56 9.91
N ASN A 175 -13.74 13.45 9.46
CA ASN A 175 -13.05 14.56 8.81
C ASN A 175 -13.07 14.45 7.26
N TYR A 176 -13.30 13.26 6.70
CA TYR A 176 -13.26 13.03 5.26
C TYR A 176 -14.49 12.29 4.72
N PRO A 177 -15.73 12.82 4.96
CA PRO A 177 -16.98 12.11 4.60
C PRO A 177 -17.16 11.89 3.09
N THR A 178 -16.48 12.66 2.25
CA THR A 178 -16.53 12.52 0.78
C THR A 178 -15.41 11.64 0.21
N SER A 179 -14.55 11.10 1.07
CA SER A 179 -13.44 10.26 0.65
C SER A 179 -13.92 8.89 0.17
N ASN A 180 -13.23 8.33 -0.81
CA ASN A 180 -13.42 6.94 -1.26
C ASN A 180 -13.14 5.90 -0.14
N TYR A 181 -12.53 6.31 0.96
CA TYR A 181 -12.24 5.47 2.13
C TYR A 181 -13.30 5.54 3.22
N TYR A 182 -14.31 6.42 3.07
CA TYR A 182 -15.36 6.60 4.07
C TYR A 182 -16.11 5.30 4.38
N GLU A 183 -16.64 4.62 3.38
CA GLU A 183 -17.42 3.38 3.56
C GLU A 183 -16.56 2.26 4.18
N ALA A 184 -15.33 2.11 3.73
CA ALA A 184 -14.40 1.11 4.27
C ALA A 184 -14.07 1.41 5.74
N ALA A 185 -13.78 2.65 6.08
CA ALA A 185 -13.52 3.08 7.46
C ALA A 185 -14.76 2.90 8.34
N SER A 186 -15.95 3.29 7.86
CA SER A 186 -17.22 3.10 8.56
C SER A 186 -17.50 1.63 8.88
N PHE A 187 -17.21 0.74 7.93
CA PHE A 187 -17.32 -0.69 8.16
C PHE A 187 -16.35 -1.17 9.25
N ARG A 188 -15.09 -0.71 9.23
CA ARG A 188 -14.09 -1.04 10.26
C ARG A 188 -14.49 -0.53 11.64
N VAL A 189 -15.01 0.69 11.73
CA VAL A 189 -15.56 1.26 12.99
C VAL A 189 -16.62 0.33 13.55
N LYS A 190 -17.63 -0.03 12.75
CA LYS A 190 -18.73 -0.90 13.18
C LYS A 190 -18.21 -2.29 13.63
N LEU A 191 -17.25 -2.84 12.91
CA LEU A 191 -16.66 -4.14 13.23
C LEU A 191 -15.95 -4.13 14.60
N ILE A 192 -15.15 -3.10 14.87
CA ILE A 192 -14.39 -2.96 16.12
C ILE A 192 -15.38 -2.71 17.28
N GLU A 193 -16.36 -1.83 17.10
CA GLU A 193 -17.38 -1.53 18.11
C GLU A 193 -18.25 -2.76 18.42
N SER A 194 -18.62 -3.54 17.41
CA SER A 194 -19.34 -4.81 17.60
C SER A 194 -18.54 -5.81 18.42
N ARG A 195 -17.24 -5.94 18.13
CA ARG A 195 -16.34 -6.82 18.90
C ARG A 195 -16.20 -6.38 20.36
N LYS A 196 -16.13 -5.07 20.62
CA LYS A 196 -16.12 -4.53 21.99
C LYS A 196 -17.39 -4.86 22.74
N ASN A 197 -18.54 -4.67 22.10
CA ASN A 197 -19.83 -4.97 22.68
C ASN A 197 -19.97 -6.46 23.02
N GLU A 198 -19.46 -7.32 22.15
CA GLU A 198 -19.43 -8.77 22.40
C GLU A 198 -18.59 -9.14 23.63
N LEU A 199 -17.38 -8.55 23.76
CA LEU A 199 -16.53 -8.73 24.94
C LEU A 199 -17.20 -8.25 26.24
N VAL A 200 -17.87 -7.10 26.19
CA VAL A 200 -18.64 -6.58 27.34
C VAL A 200 -19.76 -7.54 27.73
N LEU A 201 -20.49 -8.07 26.74
CA LEU A 201 -21.56 -9.04 26.98
C LEU A 201 -21.02 -10.35 27.59
N GLN A 202 -19.89 -10.86 27.09
CA GLN A 202 -19.24 -12.05 27.64
C GLN A 202 -18.77 -11.82 29.08
N ASN A 203 -18.18 -10.67 29.39
CA ASN A 203 -17.76 -10.33 30.74
C ASN A 203 -18.94 -10.11 31.69
N LEU A 204 -20.02 -9.47 31.21
CA LEU A 204 -21.26 -9.33 31.99
C LEU A 204 -21.90 -10.66 32.31
N LEU A 205 -21.88 -11.57 31.33
CA LEU A 205 -22.39 -12.93 31.50
C LEU A 205 -21.55 -13.70 32.52
N LYS A 206 -20.24 -13.61 32.44
CA LYS A 206 -19.31 -14.21 33.41
C LYS A 206 -19.52 -13.64 34.82
N TRP A 207 -19.59 -12.32 34.93
CA TRP A 207 -19.87 -11.65 36.20
C TRP A 207 -21.24 -12.04 36.77
N SER A 208 -22.27 -12.11 35.91
CA SER A 208 -23.60 -12.58 36.33
C SER A 208 -23.56 -14.04 36.88
N GLN A 209 -22.79 -14.89 36.21
CA GLN A 209 -22.58 -16.28 36.69
C GLN A 209 -21.82 -16.30 38.03
N GLU A 210 -20.79 -15.49 38.22
CA GLU A 210 -20.00 -15.41 39.45
C GLU A 210 -20.87 -14.90 40.64
N GLN A 211 -21.69 -13.87 40.41
CA GLN A 211 -22.65 -13.34 41.41
C GLN A 211 -23.70 -14.38 41.80
N PHE A 212 -24.15 -15.16 40.83
CA PHE A 212 -25.10 -16.23 41.04
C PHE A 212 -24.51 -17.36 41.90
N LEU A 213 -23.23 -17.72 41.64
CA LEU A 213 -22.49 -18.72 42.41
C LEU A 213 -22.15 -18.24 43.85
N ALA A 214 -21.95 -16.94 44.06
CA ALA A 214 -21.62 -16.36 45.36
C ALA A 214 -22.87 -16.28 46.32
N SER A 215 -24.06 -16.27 45.76
CA SER A 215 -25.30 -16.23 46.58
C SER A 215 -25.84 -17.59 47.04
N ARG A 216 -24.97 -18.59 47.06
CA ARG A 216 -25.24 -20.03 47.17
C ARG A 216 -25.91 -20.49 48.48
N ASP A 217 -25.75 -19.76 49.61
CA ASP A 217 -26.16 -20.24 50.93
C ASP A 217 -27.63 -20.02 51.28
N SER A 218 -28.41 -19.38 50.42
CA SER A 218 -29.87 -19.20 50.63
C SER A 218 -30.75 -20.14 49.78
N PHE A 219 -30.18 -21.18 49.19
CA PHE A 219 -30.74 -21.72 47.96
C PHE A 219 -31.16 -23.22 47.95
N ILE A 220 -31.23 -23.93 49.05
CA ILE A 220 -31.69 -25.34 48.96
C ILE A 220 -33.11 -25.46 48.38
N LYS A 221 -33.93 -24.41 48.58
CA LYS A 221 -35.29 -24.39 48.01
C LYS A 221 -35.36 -23.77 46.60
N LYS A 222 -34.34 -22.97 46.23
CA LYS A 222 -34.25 -22.34 44.90
C LYS A 222 -33.27 -23.07 43.94
N GLU A 223 -32.61 -24.14 44.39
CA GLU A 223 -31.64 -24.85 43.59
C GLU A 223 -32.27 -25.45 42.32
N GLN A 224 -33.50 -25.94 42.41
CA GLN A 224 -34.22 -26.38 41.20
C GLN A 224 -34.57 -25.23 40.24
N GLU A 225 -35.09 -24.12 40.78
CA GLU A 225 -35.38 -22.93 39.99
C GLU A 225 -34.09 -22.30 39.43
N ALA A 226 -33.00 -22.36 40.20
CA ALA A 226 -31.68 -21.93 39.76
C ALA A 226 -31.09 -22.85 38.68
N ASN A 227 -31.21 -24.14 38.84
CA ASN A 227 -30.77 -25.11 37.81
C ASN A 227 -31.62 -25.03 36.54
N ASP A 228 -32.93 -24.75 36.66
CA ASP A 228 -33.78 -24.50 35.49
C ASP A 228 -33.42 -23.16 34.82
N THR A 229 -33.03 -22.15 35.61
CA THR A 229 -32.56 -20.89 35.09
C THR A 229 -31.16 -20.99 34.39
N ILE A 230 -30.26 -21.78 35.02
CA ILE A 230 -28.97 -22.12 34.39
C ILE A 230 -29.22 -22.84 33.06
N ARG A 231 -30.13 -23.82 33.05
CA ARG A 231 -30.48 -24.57 31.85
C ARG A 231 -31.03 -23.67 30.72
N MET A 232 -31.93 -22.74 31.08
CA MET A 232 -32.43 -21.76 30.11
C MET A 232 -31.34 -20.82 29.61
N LEU A 233 -30.35 -20.45 30.43
CA LEU A 233 -29.23 -19.64 30.05
C LEU A 233 -28.26 -20.38 29.12
N GLU A 234 -27.98 -21.66 29.40
CA GLU A 234 -27.18 -22.53 28.53
C GLU A 234 -27.85 -22.73 27.16
N ASP A 235 -29.17 -22.99 27.14
CA ASP A 235 -29.93 -23.09 25.89
C ASP A 235 -29.93 -21.76 25.11
N LYS A 236 -30.03 -20.65 25.83
CA LYS A 236 -29.97 -19.33 25.23
C LYS A 236 -28.56 -18.96 24.75
N ILE A 237 -27.52 -19.39 25.48
CA ILE A 237 -26.12 -19.32 25.07
C ILE A 237 -25.91 -20.11 23.78
N LYS A 238 -26.40 -21.38 23.76
CA LYS A 238 -26.32 -22.23 22.58
C LYS A 238 -27.04 -21.64 21.36
N ILE A 239 -28.19 -20.99 21.60
CA ILE A 239 -28.89 -20.25 20.54
C ILE A 239 -28.11 -19.01 20.09
N LEU A 240 -27.46 -18.29 21.03
CA LEU A 240 -26.64 -17.12 20.74
C LEU A 240 -25.32 -17.49 20.07
N GLU A 241 -24.69 -18.61 20.51
CA GLU A 241 -23.50 -19.17 19.83
C GLU A 241 -23.83 -19.60 18.41
N ASN A 242 -24.96 -20.27 18.19
CA ASN A 242 -25.44 -20.58 16.84
C ASN A 242 -25.73 -19.32 16.01
N LYS A 243 -26.27 -18.27 16.64
CA LYS A 243 -26.46 -16.98 15.96
C LYS A 243 -25.15 -16.23 15.73
N ILE A 244 -24.18 -16.34 16.65
CA ILE A 244 -22.83 -15.76 16.50
C ILE A 244 -22.10 -16.51 15.38
N THR A 245 -22.10 -17.84 15.39
CA THR A 245 -21.50 -18.66 14.33
C THR A 245 -22.13 -18.36 12.96
N LEU A 246 -23.46 -18.18 12.90
CA LEU A 246 -24.16 -17.76 11.70
C LEU A 246 -23.76 -16.32 11.27
N LYS A 247 -23.56 -15.41 12.22
CA LYS A 247 -23.11 -14.04 11.92
C LYS A 247 -21.63 -14.00 11.51
N GLU A 248 -20.77 -14.77 12.18
CA GLU A 248 -19.37 -14.91 11.82
C GLU A 248 -19.21 -15.47 10.41
N ASN A 249 -19.91 -16.54 10.07
CA ASN A 249 -19.95 -17.09 8.71
C ASN A 249 -20.48 -16.08 7.68
N THR A 250 -21.47 -15.26 8.08
CA THR A 250 -22.02 -14.22 7.21
C THR A 250 -21.04 -13.05 7.04
N ILE A 251 -20.31 -12.69 8.11
CA ILE A 251 -19.27 -11.63 8.09
C ILE A 251 -18.09 -12.11 7.26
N GLU A 252 -17.63 -13.33 7.42
CA GLU A 252 -16.54 -13.92 6.64
C GLU A 252 -16.91 -14.03 5.16
N PHE A 253 -18.10 -14.49 4.85
CA PHE A 253 -18.62 -14.51 3.48
C PHE A 253 -18.70 -13.10 2.88
N ASN A 254 -19.24 -12.12 3.63
CA ASN A 254 -19.30 -10.73 3.18
C ASN A 254 -17.91 -10.09 3.06
N TYR A 255 -16.97 -10.44 3.95
CA TYR A 255 -15.57 -9.99 3.87
C TYR A 255 -14.89 -10.51 2.60
N GLU A 256 -15.04 -11.79 2.30
CA GLU A 256 -14.52 -12.37 1.04
C GLU A 256 -15.21 -11.76 -0.20
N GLN A 257 -16.53 -11.59 -0.16
CA GLN A 257 -17.28 -10.93 -1.23
C GLN A 257 -16.85 -9.46 -1.41
N ASN A 258 -16.66 -8.72 -0.33
CA ASN A 258 -16.18 -7.34 -0.38
C ASN A 258 -14.74 -7.26 -0.89
N LYS A 259 -13.86 -8.17 -0.48
CA LYS A 259 -12.48 -8.26 -1.00
C LYS A 259 -12.46 -8.54 -2.51
N ILE A 260 -13.37 -9.40 -2.97
CA ILE A 260 -13.56 -9.67 -4.41
C ILE A 260 -14.13 -8.43 -5.11
N LEU A 261 -15.10 -7.74 -4.49
CA LEU A 261 -15.69 -6.51 -5.00
C LEU A 261 -14.65 -5.38 -5.06
N GLU A 262 -13.86 -5.16 -4.00
CA GLU A 262 -12.78 -4.18 -3.95
C GLU A 262 -11.72 -4.43 -5.03
N SER A 263 -11.31 -5.69 -5.19
CA SER A 263 -10.37 -6.08 -6.26
C SER A 263 -10.98 -5.86 -7.65
N ARG A 264 -12.28 -6.10 -7.80
CA ARG A 264 -13.03 -5.89 -9.04
C ARG A 264 -13.25 -4.40 -9.33
N GLU A 265 -13.56 -3.61 -8.30
CA GLU A 265 -13.66 -2.14 -8.40
C GLU A 265 -12.31 -1.51 -8.71
N GLU A 266 -11.24 -1.99 -8.10
CA GLU A 266 -9.89 -1.53 -8.41
C GLU A 266 -9.49 -1.85 -9.86
N LEU A 267 -9.83 -3.06 -10.34
CA LEU A 267 -9.64 -3.44 -11.73
C LEU A 267 -10.50 -2.59 -12.68
N LEU A 268 -11.74 -2.26 -12.30
CA LEU A 268 -12.61 -1.38 -13.09
C LEU A 268 -12.07 0.04 -13.13
N LYS A 269 -11.62 0.60 -11.98
CA LYS A 269 -10.96 1.91 -11.92
C LYS A 269 -9.70 1.96 -12.78
N ARG A 270 -8.89 0.89 -12.74
CA ARG A 270 -7.69 0.77 -13.62
C ARG A 270 -8.09 0.74 -15.10
N LYS A 271 -9.13 -0.03 -15.46
CA LYS A 271 -9.67 -0.05 -16.83
C LYS A 271 -10.19 1.31 -17.27
N GLU A 272 -10.92 2.01 -16.41
CA GLU A 272 -11.46 3.34 -16.71
C GLU A 272 -10.33 4.38 -16.91
N ILE A 273 -9.29 4.33 -16.07
CA ILE A 273 -8.11 5.19 -16.22
C ILE A 273 -7.39 4.88 -17.54
N ILE A 274 -7.22 3.60 -17.88
CA ILE A 274 -6.61 3.19 -19.16
C ILE A 274 -7.45 3.67 -20.35
N LEU A 275 -8.77 3.52 -20.29
CA LEU A 275 -9.67 4.01 -21.34
C LEU A 275 -9.57 5.53 -21.51
N LYS A 276 -9.59 6.30 -20.42
CA LYS A 276 -9.43 7.76 -20.49
C LYS A 276 -8.06 8.18 -21.05
N LEU A 277 -7.02 7.40 -20.79
CA LEU A 277 -5.68 7.65 -21.34
C LEU A 277 -5.62 7.32 -22.84
N ILE A 278 -6.22 6.21 -23.27
CA ILE A 278 -6.33 5.83 -24.68
C ILE A 278 -7.14 6.88 -25.45
N GLU A 279 -8.27 7.33 -24.91
CA GLU A 279 -9.07 8.41 -25.50
C GLU A 279 -8.27 9.70 -25.64
N LYS A 280 -7.50 10.07 -24.61
CA LYS A 280 -6.63 11.27 -24.64
C LYS A 280 -5.50 11.17 -25.65
N GLU A 281 -4.92 9.98 -25.83
CA GLU A 281 -3.89 9.74 -26.87
C GLU A 281 -4.49 9.71 -28.28
N LEU A 282 -5.65 9.09 -28.46
CA LEU A 282 -6.37 9.13 -29.72
C LEU A 282 -6.75 10.56 -30.15
N LEU A 283 -7.19 11.39 -29.18
CA LEU A 283 -7.48 12.80 -29.42
C LEU A 283 -6.24 13.64 -29.76
N LYS A 284 -5.05 13.25 -29.29
CA LYS A 284 -3.78 13.90 -29.66
C LYS A 284 -3.25 13.44 -31.02
N SER A 285 -3.49 12.19 -31.39
CA SER A 285 -3.06 11.63 -32.69
C SER A 285 -3.98 12.03 -33.84
N SER A 286 -5.15 12.60 -33.51
CA SER A 286 -6.12 13.09 -34.50
C SER A 286 -6.01 14.61 -34.78
N LYS A 287 -5.03 15.29 -34.17
CA LYS A 287 -4.60 16.67 -34.48
C LYS A 287 -3.24 16.67 -35.16
#